data_779a6dc42714eb27777683bd89699687
#
_entry.id   779a6dc42714eb27777683bd89699687
#
_cell.length_a   1.000
_cell.length_b   1.000
_cell.length_c   1.000
_cell.angle_alpha   90.00
_cell.angle_beta   90.00
_cell.angle_gamma   90.00
#
_symmetry.space_group_name_H-M   'P 1'
#
loop_
_entity.id
_entity.type
_entity.pdbx_description
1 polymer ?
#
loop_
_entity_poly.entity_id
_entity_poly.type
_entity_poly.pdbx_seq_one_letter_code
_entity_poly.pdbx_strand_id
1 'polypeptide(L)'
;MCIRVRYKTLGKKKCASFRDDGPVEEAGENDTLIVKRLGADKKSFGIFGFSFLHENQDLIQSVDIEGQEVSLESIQNYTYPISRPLFFYAKKKHFEIIPGMKEFMAEYTSEGAMGEYGYLSDLGLVPLEYQTLAQVRYNVDNLVANQFTKH
;
A
#
# COMPACT_ATOMS: atom_id res chain seq x y z
N MET A 1 -12.89 -2.53 -6.96
CA MET A 1 -12.68 -2.15 -5.54
C MET A 1 -13.95 -1.48 -5.02
N CYS A 2 -14.55 -1.99 -3.97
CA CYS A 2 -15.75 -1.37 -3.40
C CYS A 2 -15.34 -0.39 -2.32
N ILE A 3 -15.46 0.89 -2.60
CA ILE A 3 -15.17 1.94 -1.63
C ILE A 3 -16.20 1.85 -0.48
N ARG A 4 -15.76 2.03 0.74
CA ARG A 4 -16.52 1.83 2.00
C ARG A 4 -17.94 2.43 2.01
N VAL A 5 -18.15 3.55 1.32
CA VAL A 5 -19.44 4.22 1.20
C VAL A 5 -20.43 3.43 0.33
N ARG A 6 -20.00 2.91 -0.81
CA ARG A 6 -20.84 2.08 -1.68
C ARG A 6 -21.19 0.72 -1.05
N TYR A 7 -20.31 0.20 -0.21
CA TYR A 7 -20.58 -1.02 0.54
C TYR A 7 -21.75 -0.87 1.50
N LYS A 8 -21.88 0.27 2.18
CA LYS A 8 -23.02 0.57 3.05
C LYS A 8 -24.33 0.73 2.27
N THR A 9 -24.25 1.28 1.04
CA THR A 9 -25.45 1.61 0.23
C THR A 9 -25.92 0.46 -0.64
N LEU A 10 -25.01 -0.33 -1.22
CA LEU A 10 -25.30 -1.39 -2.19
C LEU A 10 -25.27 -2.82 -1.61
N GLY A 11 -24.74 -2.97 -0.39
CA GLY A 11 -24.53 -4.25 0.28
C GLY A 11 -23.40 -5.10 -0.29
N LYS A 12 -22.94 -6.06 0.50
CA LYS A 12 -21.74 -6.88 0.25
C LYS A 12 -21.75 -7.61 -1.09
N LYS A 13 -22.89 -8.15 -1.50
CA LYS A 13 -22.99 -8.96 -2.75
C LYS A 13 -22.79 -8.12 -4.02
N LYS A 14 -23.23 -6.86 -4.04
CA LYS A 14 -23.11 -5.98 -5.23
C LYS A 14 -21.76 -5.31 -5.35
N CYS A 15 -20.92 -5.38 -4.30
CA CYS A 15 -19.59 -4.82 -4.27
C CYS A 15 -18.48 -5.89 -4.40
N ALA A 16 -18.82 -7.16 -4.61
CA ALA A 16 -17.87 -8.27 -4.59
C ALA A 16 -17.20 -8.55 -5.95
N SER A 17 -17.69 -7.96 -7.04
CA SER A 17 -17.12 -8.13 -8.38
C SER A 17 -16.87 -6.79 -9.06
N PHE A 18 -15.87 -6.77 -9.92
CA PHE A 18 -15.69 -5.67 -10.86
C PHE A 18 -16.82 -5.65 -11.90
N ARG A 19 -17.00 -4.51 -12.53
CA ARG A 19 -17.88 -4.39 -13.69
C ARG A 19 -17.25 -5.15 -14.86
N ASP A 20 -18.06 -5.95 -15.55
CA ASP A 20 -17.70 -6.74 -16.73
C ASP A 20 -18.33 -6.18 -18.03
N ASP A 21 -18.98 -5.02 -17.94
CA ASP A 21 -19.65 -4.33 -19.03
C ASP A 21 -18.72 -3.40 -19.86
N GLY A 22 -17.41 -3.58 -19.76
CA GLY A 22 -16.39 -3.02 -20.65
C GLY A 22 -15.59 -1.79 -20.18
N PRO A 23 -16.06 -0.93 -19.24
CA PRO A 23 -15.28 0.25 -18.89
C PRO A 23 -14.20 -0.01 -17.82
N VAL A 24 -14.07 -1.24 -17.33
CA VAL A 24 -13.04 -1.61 -16.33
C VAL A 24 -12.07 -2.60 -16.97
N GLU A 25 -10.81 -2.23 -16.98
CA GLU A 25 -9.72 -3.10 -17.39
C GLU A 25 -8.89 -3.49 -16.17
N GLU A 26 -8.67 -4.77 -16.00
CA GLU A 26 -7.80 -5.30 -14.97
C GLU A 26 -6.39 -5.47 -15.55
N ALA A 27 -5.45 -4.62 -15.12
CA ALA A 27 -4.07 -4.64 -15.59
C ALA A 27 -3.16 -5.56 -14.74
N GLY A 28 -3.75 -6.29 -13.79
CA GLY A 28 -3.00 -7.06 -12.80
C GLY A 28 -2.13 -6.15 -11.91
N GLU A 29 -0.91 -6.58 -11.61
CA GLU A 29 0.07 -5.82 -10.81
C GLU A 29 1.05 -5.04 -11.72
N ASN A 30 0.65 -4.67 -12.94
CA ASN A 30 1.50 -3.95 -13.88
C ASN A 30 1.20 -2.46 -13.89
N ASP A 31 1.71 -1.75 -12.87
CA ASP A 31 1.51 -0.31 -12.70
C ASP A 31 2.06 0.51 -13.87
N THR A 32 3.17 0.09 -14.48
CA THR A 32 3.73 0.72 -15.68
C THR A 32 2.74 0.68 -16.85
N LEU A 33 2.01 -0.42 -17.03
CA LEU A 33 0.99 -0.53 -18.05
C LEU A 33 -0.18 0.42 -17.78
N ILE A 34 -0.58 0.56 -16.51
CA ILE A 34 -1.64 1.49 -16.09
C ILE A 34 -1.24 2.92 -16.45
N VAL A 35 -0.04 3.36 -16.07
CA VAL A 35 0.49 4.70 -16.38
C VAL A 35 0.49 4.98 -17.89
N LYS A 36 0.97 4.03 -18.70
CA LYS A 36 0.95 4.17 -20.17
C LYS A 36 -0.45 4.33 -20.75
N ARG A 37 -1.43 3.60 -20.23
CA ARG A 37 -2.83 3.71 -20.65
C ARG A 37 -3.45 5.04 -20.25
N LEU A 38 -3.16 5.53 -19.05
CA LEU A 38 -3.61 6.85 -18.59
C LEU A 38 -3.03 7.97 -19.48
N GLY A 39 -1.78 7.86 -19.89
CA GLY A 39 -1.18 8.80 -20.81
C GLY A 39 -1.83 8.80 -22.21
N ALA A 40 -2.34 7.65 -22.65
CA ALA A 40 -3.03 7.50 -23.94
C ALA A 40 -4.50 7.94 -23.91
N ASP A 41 -5.20 7.76 -22.79
CA ASP A 41 -6.61 8.13 -22.63
C ASP A 41 -6.81 9.10 -21.46
N LYS A 42 -6.92 10.38 -21.79
CA LYS A 42 -7.12 11.47 -20.81
C LYS A 42 -8.47 11.44 -20.07
N LYS A 43 -9.39 10.56 -20.44
CA LYS A 43 -10.70 10.40 -19.79
C LYS A 43 -10.76 9.21 -18.84
N SER A 44 -9.68 8.45 -18.76
CA SER A 44 -9.57 7.31 -17.86
C SER A 44 -8.96 7.69 -16.50
N PHE A 45 -9.16 6.86 -15.50
CA PHE A 45 -8.46 6.92 -14.24
C PHE A 45 -7.96 5.53 -13.84
N GLY A 46 -6.86 5.48 -13.09
CA GLY A 46 -6.21 4.24 -12.67
C GLY A 46 -6.07 4.15 -11.15
N ILE A 47 -5.89 2.95 -10.64
CA ILE A 47 -5.59 2.65 -9.24
C ILE A 47 -4.30 1.86 -9.22
N PHE A 48 -3.27 2.42 -8.61
CA PHE A 48 -1.92 1.84 -8.53
C PHE A 48 -1.15 2.42 -7.34
N GLY A 49 0.07 1.99 -7.13
CA GLY A 49 0.90 2.41 -6.00
C GLY A 49 1.30 3.89 -6.06
N PHE A 50 1.37 4.54 -4.91
CA PHE A 50 1.72 5.96 -4.80
C PHE A 50 3.09 6.30 -5.40
N SER A 51 4.06 5.40 -5.32
CA SER A 51 5.39 5.57 -5.93
C SER A 51 5.33 5.88 -7.42
N PHE A 52 4.45 5.20 -8.15
CA PHE A 52 4.28 5.44 -9.60
C PHE A 52 3.65 6.79 -9.91
N LEU A 53 2.80 7.32 -9.03
CA LEU A 53 2.32 8.70 -9.16
C LEU A 53 3.49 9.69 -8.98
N HIS A 54 4.32 9.48 -7.97
CA HIS A 54 5.45 10.36 -7.67
C HIS A 54 6.48 10.39 -8.81
N GLU A 55 6.75 9.25 -9.42
CA GLU A 55 7.69 9.13 -10.54
C GLU A 55 7.16 9.66 -11.89
N ASN A 56 5.84 9.83 -12.04
CA ASN A 56 5.20 10.18 -13.31
C ASN A 56 4.29 11.42 -13.22
N GLN A 57 4.62 12.36 -12.35
CA GLN A 57 3.83 13.58 -12.13
C GLN A 57 3.72 14.50 -13.37
N ASP A 58 4.59 14.33 -14.35
CA ASP A 58 4.56 15.00 -15.63
C ASP A 58 3.50 14.44 -16.60
N LEU A 59 3.07 13.20 -16.41
CA LEU A 59 2.10 12.50 -17.27
C LEU A 59 0.73 12.34 -16.66
N ILE A 60 0.66 12.19 -15.34
CA ILE A 60 -0.56 11.88 -14.58
C ILE A 60 -0.67 12.77 -13.34
N GLN A 61 -1.89 12.96 -12.90
CA GLN A 61 -2.16 13.69 -11.67
C GLN A 61 -3.05 12.87 -10.74
N SER A 62 -2.96 13.18 -9.45
CA SER A 62 -3.80 12.59 -8.42
C SER A 62 -5.25 13.04 -8.52
N VAL A 63 -6.13 12.26 -7.92
CA VAL A 63 -7.55 12.57 -7.78
C VAL A 63 -7.89 12.65 -6.29
N ASP A 64 -8.49 13.75 -5.88
CA ASP A 64 -9.01 13.91 -4.54
C ASP A 64 -10.18 12.96 -4.30
N ILE A 65 -10.19 12.31 -3.15
CA ILE A 65 -11.28 11.43 -2.73
C ILE A 65 -11.91 11.98 -1.47
N GLU A 66 -13.21 12.24 -1.52
CA GLU A 66 -13.97 12.84 -0.40
C GLU A 66 -13.36 14.17 0.08
N GLY A 67 -12.76 14.94 -0.85
CA GLY A 67 -12.11 16.22 -0.55
C GLY A 67 -10.74 16.10 0.12
N GLN A 68 -10.18 14.89 0.17
CA GLN A 68 -8.82 14.65 0.66
C GLN A 68 -7.87 14.51 -0.51
N GLU A 69 -6.85 15.37 -0.54
CA GLU A 69 -5.75 15.29 -1.48
C GLU A 69 -4.78 14.15 -1.12
N VAL A 70 -4.20 13.52 -2.15
CA VAL A 70 -3.16 12.52 -1.94
C VAL A 70 -1.83 13.21 -1.64
N SER A 71 -1.25 12.92 -0.49
CA SER A 71 0.07 13.36 -0.07
C SER A 71 0.74 12.29 0.79
N LEU A 72 2.04 12.41 1.02
CA LEU A 72 2.76 11.52 1.96
C LEU A 72 2.07 11.53 3.33
N GLU A 73 1.77 12.72 3.85
CA GLU A 73 1.11 12.88 5.14
C GLU A 73 -0.29 12.25 5.18
N SER A 74 -1.12 12.49 4.16
CA SER A 74 -2.48 11.95 4.13
C SER A 74 -2.53 10.43 3.95
N ILE A 75 -1.49 9.84 3.35
CA ILE A 75 -1.33 8.40 3.26
C ILE A 75 -0.83 7.83 4.60
N GLN A 76 0.17 8.45 5.21
CA GLN A 76 0.79 8.01 6.46
C GLN A 76 -0.21 8.01 7.63
N ASN A 77 -1.03 9.05 7.74
CA ASN A 77 -2.04 9.19 8.79
C ASN A 77 -3.40 8.58 8.42
N TYR A 78 -3.52 7.94 7.26
CA TYR A 78 -4.74 7.29 6.75
C TYR A 78 -5.93 8.23 6.55
N THR A 79 -5.72 9.53 6.40
CA THR A 79 -6.80 10.47 6.06
C THR A 79 -7.22 10.36 4.59
N TYR A 80 -6.31 9.96 3.70
CA TYR A 80 -6.68 9.63 2.33
C TYR A 80 -7.47 8.31 2.29
N PRO A 81 -8.74 8.30 1.84
CA PRO A 81 -9.70 7.21 2.14
C PRO A 81 -9.36 5.83 1.60
N ILE A 82 -8.47 5.73 0.62
CA ILE A 82 -8.05 4.45 0.04
C ILE A 82 -6.64 4.04 0.48
N SER A 83 -6.02 4.80 1.39
CA SER A 83 -4.74 4.41 1.98
C SER A 83 -4.87 3.09 2.74
N ARG A 84 -3.86 2.25 2.62
CA ARG A 84 -3.79 0.98 3.34
C ARG A 84 -2.34 0.63 3.63
N PRO A 85 -2.06 0.00 4.77
CA PRO A 85 -0.71 -0.47 5.07
C PRO A 85 -0.32 -1.64 4.18
N LEU A 86 0.97 -1.73 3.88
CA LEU A 86 1.59 -2.95 3.38
C LEU A 86 1.95 -3.85 4.56
N PHE A 87 1.75 -5.15 4.39
CA PHE A 87 2.07 -6.14 5.40
C PHE A 87 3.14 -7.09 4.89
N PHE A 88 4.14 -7.32 5.70
CA PHE A 88 5.10 -8.38 5.50
C PHE A 88 4.76 -9.56 6.42
N TYR A 89 4.70 -10.76 5.85
CA TYR A 89 4.34 -11.96 6.59
C TYR A 89 5.54 -12.90 6.68
N ALA A 90 6.01 -13.14 7.90
CA ALA A 90 7.06 -14.10 8.18
C ALA A 90 6.53 -15.26 9.02
N LYS A 91 6.86 -16.49 8.62
CA LYS A 91 6.45 -17.68 9.37
C LYS A 91 7.39 -17.89 10.55
N LYS A 92 6.89 -17.78 11.79
CA LYS A 92 7.69 -17.84 13.02
C LYS A 92 8.63 -19.06 13.06
N LYS A 93 8.15 -20.25 12.67
CA LYS A 93 8.96 -21.48 12.64
C LYS A 93 10.16 -21.40 11.69
N HIS A 94 10.14 -20.51 10.68
CA HIS A 94 11.25 -20.38 9.74
C HIS A 94 12.46 -19.66 10.33
N PHE A 95 12.28 -18.88 11.40
CA PHE A 95 13.38 -18.19 12.08
C PHE A 95 14.40 -19.15 12.72
N GLU A 96 13.99 -20.39 12.99
CA GLU A 96 14.86 -21.42 13.55
C GLU A 96 15.53 -22.29 12.46
N ILE A 97 14.96 -22.28 11.23
CA ILE A 97 15.32 -23.21 10.16
C ILE A 97 16.11 -22.51 9.05
N ILE A 98 15.75 -21.26 8.75
CA ILE A 98 16.32 -20.52 7.62
C ILE A 98 17.43 -19.60 8.14
N PRO A 99 18.71 -19.84 7.79
CA PRO A 99 19.80 -18.96 8.14
C PRO A 99 19.58 -17.54 7.57
N GLY A 100 19.92 -16.51 8.34
CA GLY A 100 19.79 -15.12 7.91
C GLY A 100 18.38 -14.52 8.00
N MET A 101 17.38 -15.31 8.39
CA MET A 101 15.99 -14.82 8.46
C MET A 101 15.81 -13.71 9.51
N LYS A 102 16.48 -13.81 10.64
CA LYS A 102 16.44 -12.79 11.70
C LYS A 102 17.11 -11.50 11.23
N GLU A 103 18.28 -11.63 10.65
CA GLU A 103 19.08 -10.53 10.14
C GLU A 103 18.34 -9.81 9.01
N PHE A 104 17.73 -10.55 8.09
CA PHE A 104 16.90 -9.99 7.03
C PHE A 104 15.73 -9.20 7.58
N MET A 105 15.00 -9.72 8.56
CA MET A 105 13.86 -9.04 9.16
C MET A 105 14.28 -7.80 9.95
N ALA A 106 15.40 -7.88 10.69
CA ALA A 106 15.96 -6.77 11.42
C ALA A 106 16.39 -5.63 10.47
N GLU A 107 17.06 -5.97 9.37
CA GLU A 107 17.47 -5.01 8.34
C GLU A 107 16.23 -4.40 7.66
N TYR A 108 15.29 -5.24 7.20
CA TYR A 108 14.09 -4.78 6.52
C TYR A 108 13.26 -3.79 7.35
N THR A 109 13.21 -3.98 8.69
CA THR A 109 12.49 -3.08 9.61
C THR A 109 13.38 -2.02 10.27
N SER A 110 14.63 -1.90 9.81
CA SER A 110 15.56 -0.90 10.34
C SER A 110 15.15 0.53 9.93
N GLU A 111 15.64 1.52 10.69
CA GLU A 111 15.50 2.93 10.34
C GLU A 111 16.16 3.25 8.99
N GLY A 112 17.29 2.60 8.71
CA GLY A 112 17.99 2.74 7.43
C GLY A 112 17.21 2.18 6.23
N ALA A 113 16.30 1.22 6.45
CA ALA A 113 15.46 0.68 5.38
C ALA A 113 14.09 1.36 5.32
N MET A 114 13.32 1.35 6.40
CA MET A 114 11.92 1.77 6.44
C MET A 114 11.69 3.15 7.08
N GLY A 115 12.73 3.79 7.60
CA GLY A 115 12.64 5.13 8.18
C GLY A 115 12.34 6.21 7.15
N GLU A 116 12.12 7.42 7.61
CA GLU A 116 11.81 8.59 6.77
C GLU A 116 12.85 8.82 5.66
N TYR A 117 14.13 8.60 5.99
CA TYR A 117 15.26 8.71 5.05
C TYR A 117 15.84 7.34 4.69
N GLY A 118 15.05 6.28 4.83
CA GLY A 118 15.46 4.93 4.51
C GLY A 118 15.47 4.67 3.00
N TYR A 119 16.32 3.75 2.54
CA TYR A 119 16.44 3.46 1.11
C TYR A 119 15.15 2.92 0.46
N LEU A 120 14.20 2.39 1.23
CA LEU A 120 12.90 1.98 0.70
C LEU A 120 11.99 3.18 0.43
N SER A 121 12.19 4.31 1.12
CA SER A 121 11.47 5.55 0.83
C SER A 121 11.89 6.13 -0.53
N ASP A 122 13.17 5.99 -0.91
CA ASP A 122 13.66 6.34 -2.24
C ASP A 122 13.00 5.50 -3.35
N LEU A 123 12.55 4.29 -3.01
CA LEU A 123 11.81 3.40 -3.90
C LEU A 123 10.27 3.60 -3.84
N GLY A 124 9.83 4.65 -3.15
CA GLY A 124 8.41 5.04 -3.08
C GLY A 124 7.61 4.37 -1.95
N LEU A 125 8.26 3.74 -0.99
CA LEU A 125 7.58 3.33 0.24
C LEU A 125 7.22 4.58 1.05
N VAL A 126 5.96 4.73 1.43
CA VAL A 126 5.56 5.74 2.40
C VAL A 126 5.96 5.25 3.80
N PRO A 127 6.88 5.94 4.50
CA PRO A 127 7.38 5.49 5.79
C PRO A 127 6.27 5.48 6.84
N LEU A 128 6.38 4.59 7.81
CA LEU A 128 5.52 4.59 8.99
C LEU A 128 5.90 5.75 9.92
N GLU A 129 4.94 6.21 10.72
CA GLU A 129 5.26 7.10 11.84
C GLU A 129 6.29 6.43 12.76
N TYR A 130 7.18 7.23 13.33
CA TYR A 130 8.29 6.77 14.17
C TYR A 130 7.86 5.78 15.26
N GLN A 131 6.77 6.09 15.98
CA GLN A 131 6.27 5.22 17.05
C GLN A 131 5.77 3.87 16.52
N THR A 132 5.12 3.89 15.37
CA THR A 132 4.62 2.67 14.70
C THR A 132 5.78 1.82 14.20
N LEU A 133 6.80 2.43 13.60
CA LEU A 133 7.99 1.72 13.16
C LEU A 133 8.73 1.10 14.36
N ALA A 134 8.89 1.83 15.46
CA ALA A 134 9.50 1.32 16.68
C ALA A 134 8.75 0.09 17.23
N GLN A 135 7.41 0.13 17.19
CA GLN A 135 6.60 -1.02 17.61
C GLN A 135 6.74 -2.22 16.65
N VAL A 136 6.82 -1.98 15.33
CA VAL A 136 7.07 -3.04 14.34
C VAL A 136 8.42 -3.70 14.60
N ARG A 137 9.47 -2.92 14.83
CA ARG A 137 10.82 -3.42 15.17
C ARG A 137 10.80 -4.25 16.44
N TYR A 138 10.19 -3.74 17.49
CA TYR A 138 10.04 -4.49 18.75
C TYR A 138 9.34 -5.85 18.51
N ASN A 139 8.28 -5.87 17.71
CA ASN A 139 7.55 -7.10 17.42
C ASN A 139 8.39 -8.11 16.62
N VAL A 140 9.21 -7.63 15.68
CA VAL A 140 10.14 -8.46 14.90
C VAL A 140 11.23 -9.04 15.79
N ASP A 141 11.89 -8.21 16.58
CA ASP A 141 13.01 -8.63 17.45
C ASP A 141 12.55 -9.66 18.49
N ASN A 142 11.34 -9.52 18.99
CA ASN A 142 10.76 -10.42 20.00
C ASN A 142 9.88 -11.54 19.40
N LEU A 143 9.81 -11.67 18.09
CA LEU A 143 8.99 -12.64 17.37
C LEU A 143 7.53 -12.66 17.87
N VAL A 144 6.97 -11.48 18.11
CA VAL A 144 5.57 -11.32 18.56
C VAL A 144 4.65 -11.71 17.42
N ALA A 145 3.83 -12.73 17.63
CA ALA A 145 2.85 -13.15 16.63
C ALA A 145 1.70 -12.14 16.54
N ASN A 146 1.37 -11.70 15.35
CA ASN A 146 0.17 -10.91 15.13
C ASN A 146 -1.07 -11.75 15.44
N GLN A 147 -1.90 -11.25 16.31
CA GLN A 147 -3.24 -11.78 16.52
C GLN A 147 -4.14 -11.14 15.46
N PHE A 148 -4.40 -11.89 14.38
CA PHE A 148 -5.42 -11.47 13.42
C PHE A 148 -6.79 -11.59 14.09
N THR A 149 -7.31 -10.49 14.59
CA THR A 149 -8.74 -10.42 14.92
C THR A 149 -9.51 -10.54 13.61
N LYS A 150 -10.27 -11.62 13.46
CA LYS A 150 -11.25 -11.73 12.38
C LYS A 150 -12.27 -10.61 12.56
N HIS A 151 -12.22 -9.62 11.68
CA HIS A 151 -13.27 -8.62 11.53
C HIS A 151 -14.39 -9.10 10.60
#